data_057f993afd277d4a9c5405eaccd03c03
#
_entry.id   057f993afd277d4a9c5405eaccd03c03
#
_cell.length_a   1.000
_cell.length_b   1.000
_cell.length_c   1.000
_cell.angle_alpha   90.00
_cell.angle_beta   90.00
_cell.angle_gamma   90.00
#
_symmetry.space_group_name_H-M   'P 1'
#
loop_
_entity.id
_entity.type
_entity.pdbx_description
1 polymer ?
#
loop_
_entity_poly.entity_id
_entity_poly.type
_entity_poly.pdbx_seq_one_letter_code
_entity_poly.pdbx_strand_id
1 'polypeptide(L)'
;IGPNGAGKTTAFNMLTGVYRPTDGGIRLDGQNLIGKKPHEICKLGVARTFQNIRLFSQLSVLDNVKTGLHNQITYSFAESMFHLGSYRKKEKQMDEKAMELLRVFNLDGVADYKAANLPYGKQRKLEIARALATNPKLLLLDEPAAGMNPNETEELMETIEIVRKRFG
;
A
#
# COMPACT_ATOMS: atom_id res chain seq x y z
N ILE A 1 1.65 -19.99 -1.47
CA ILE A 1 2.85 -20.55 -0.80
C ILE A 1 3.48 -21.57 -1.75
N GLY A 2 4.80 -21.50 -1.99
CA GLY A 2 5.51 -22.43 -2.86
C GLY A 2 7.03 -22.18 -2.83
N PRO A 3 7.86 -23.15 -3.25
CA PRO A 3 9.32 -23.01 -3.27
C PRO A 3 9.77 -21.92 -4.24
N ASN A 4 11.08 -21.59 -4.21
CA ASN A 4 11.66 -20.65 -5.16
C ASN A 4 11.51 -21.21 -6.60
N GLY A 5 11.17 -20.35 -7.57
CA GLY A 5 10.89 -20.78 -8.95
C GLY A 5 9.47 -21.29 -9.22
N ALA A 6 8.59 -21.41 -8.21
CA ALA A 6 7.19 -21.87 -8.40
C ALA A 6 6.26 -20.88 -9.11
N GLY A 7 6.78 -19.83 -9.73
CA GLY A 7 5.97 -18.85 -10.49
C GLY A 7 5.19 -17.85 -9.64
N LYS A 8 5.48 -17.72 -8.33
CA LYS A 8 4.78 -16.77 -7.43
C LYS A 8 4.82 -15.34 -7.95
N THR A 9 6.00 -14.85 -8.30
CA THR A 9 6.18 -13.49 -8.85
C THR A 9 5.49 -13.33 -10.20
N THR A 10 5.47 -14.38 -11.04
CA THR A 10 4.72 -14.38 -12.31
C THR A 10 3.22 -14.24 -12.06
N ALA A 11 2.67 -15.01 -11.12
CA ALA A 11 1.26 -14.90 -10.73
C ALA A 11 0.94 -13.49 -10.20
N PHE A 12 1.78 -12.90 -9.34
CA PHE A 12 1.62 -11.54 -8.85
C PHE A 12 1.67 -10.51 -9.97
N ASN A 13 2.57 -10.68 -10.95
CA ASN A 13 2.66 -9.80 -12.11
C ASN A 13 1.41 -9.88 -13.00
N MET A 14 0.80 -11.05 -13.14
CA MET A 14 -0.47 -11.21 -13.85
C MET A 14 -1.63 -10.56 -13.09
N LEU A 15 -1.73 -10.77 -11.77
CA LEU A 15 -2.77 -10.18 -10.91
C LEU A 15 -2.72 -8.65 -10.88
N THR A 16 -1.53 -8.07 -11.06
CA THR A 16 -1.31 -6.62 -11.04
C THR A 16 -1.23 -5.98 -12.43
N GLY A 17 -1.49 -6.75 -13.52
CA GLY A 17 -1.54 -6.24 -14.89
C GLY A 17 -0.16 -5.90 -15.49
N VAL A 18 0.94 -6.37 -14.88
CA VAL A 18 2.29 -6.24 -15.44
C VAL A 18 2.48 -7.23 -16.59
N TYR A 19 1.97 -8.47 -16.42
CA TYR A 19 1.97 -9.50 -17.45
C TYR A 19 0.55 -9.89 -17.84
N ARG A 20 0.36 -10.18 -19.12
CA ARG A 20 -0.90 -10.74 -19.63
C ARG A 20 -0.80 -12.28 -19.60
N PRO A 21 -1.79 -12.99 -19.03
CA PRO A 21 -1.83 -14.44 -19.11
C PRO A 21 -1.99 -14.91 -20.57
N THR A 22 -1.39 -16.04 -20.91
CA THR A 22 -1.49 -16.64 -22.25
C THR A 22 -2.89 -17.21 -22.47
N ASP A 23 -3.49 -17.77 -21.41
CA ASP A 23 -4.84 -18.35 -21.44
C ASP A 23 -5.51 -18.20 -20.07
N GLY A 24 -6.81 -18.41 -20.02
CA GLY A 24 -7.61 -18.31 -18.80
C GLY A 24 -8.12 -16.90 -18.50
N GLY A 25 -8.65 -16.70 -17.28
CA GLY A 25 -9.26 -15.45 -16.82
C GLY A 25 -8.87 -15.08 -15.40
N ILE A 26 -8.74 -13.79 -15.11
CA ILE A 26 -8.51 -13.25 -13.77
C ILE A 26 -9.65 -12.32 -13.43
N ARG A 27 -10.35 -12.57 -12.32
CA ARG A 27 -11.46 -11.75 -11.85
C ARG A 27 -11.34 -11.42 -10.38
N LEU A 28 -11.72 -10.20 -10.00
CA LEU A 28 -11.91 -9.76 -8.63
C LEU A 28 -13.35 -9.26 -8.48
N ASP A 29 -14.13 -9.84 -7.57
CA ASP A 29 -15.55 -9.49 -7.38
C ASP A 29 -16.35 -9.49 -8.70
N GLY A 30 -16.13 -10.48 -9.55
CA GLY A 30 -16.77 -10.60 -10.87
C GLY A 30 -16.19 -9.71 -11.97
N GLN A 31 -15.34 -8.73 -11.63
CA GLN A 31 -14.73 -7.82 -12.60
C GLN A 31 -13.47 -8.42 -13.22
N ASN A 32 -13.40 -8.42 -14.56
CA ASN A 32 -12.22 -8.91 -15.28
C ASN A 32 -11.05 -7.94 -15.13
N LEU A 33 -9.88 -8.48 -14.75
CA LEU A 33 -8.63 -7.74 -14.59
C LEU A 33 -7.74 -7.79 -15.85
N ILE A 34 -7.98 -8.74 -16.78
CA ILE A 34 -7.12 -8.92 -17.95
C ILE A 34 -7.23 -7.71 -18.88
N GLY A 35 -6.08 -7.22 -19.33
CA GLY A 35 -5.97 -6.09 -20.24
C GLY A 35 -6.09 -4.72 -19.56
N LYS A 36 -6.36 -4.68 -18.27
CA LYS A 36 -6.35 -3.43 -17.49
C LYS A 36 -4.93 -3.04 -17.13
N LYS A 37 -4.68 -1.73 -17.06
CA LYS A 37 -3.40 -1.17 -16.61
C LYS A 37 -3.27 -1.28 -15.09
N PRO A 38 -2.04 -1.31 -14.52
CA PRO A 38 -1.84 -1.45 -13.07
C PRO A 38 -2.61 -0.43 -12.21
N HIS A 39 -2.71 0.83 -12.66
CA HIS A 39 -3.46 1.86 -11.93
C HIS A 39 -4.98 1.62 -11.96
N GLU A 40 -5.52 1.01 -13.01
CA GLU A 40 -6.93 0.63 -13.09
C GLU A 40 -7.22 -0.54 -12.15
N ILE A 41 -6.30 -1.53 -12.11
CA ILE A 41 -6.38 -2.67 -11.20
C ILE A 41 -6.28 -2.20 -9.73
N CYS A 42 -5.42 -1.23 -9.43
CA CYS A 42 -5.34 -0.62 -8.11
C CYS A 42 -6.67 0.03 -7.72
N LYS A 43 -7.32 0.77 -8.63
CA LYS A 43 -8.66 1.36 -8.40
C LYS A 43 -9.75 0.32 -8.17
N LEU A 44 -9.60 -0.90 -8.70
CA LEU A 44 -10.51 -2.01 -8.46
C LEU A 44 -10.29 -2.69 -7.11
N GLY A 45 -9.23 -2.31 -6.39
CA GLY A 45 -8.94 -2.77 -5.04
C GLY A 45 -7.83 -3.82 -4.95
N VAL A 46 -6.91 -3.91 -5.90
CA VAL A 46 -5.70 -4.73 -5.77
C VAL A 46 -4.53 -3.84 -5.44
N ALA A 47 -3.88 -4.06 -4.30
CA ALA A 47 -2.60 -3.43 -3.95
C ALA A 47 -1.50 -4.48 -3.83
N ARG A 48 -0.27 -4.09 -4.09
CA ARG A 48 0.91 -4.95 -3.98
C ARG A 48 2.09 -4.19 -3.38
N THR A 49 2.82 -4.85 -2.49
CA THR A 49 4.19 -4.46 -2.15
C THR A 49 5.17 -5.15 -3.11
N PHE A 50 6.37 -4.59 -3.23
CA PHE A 50 7.42 -5.14 -4.08
C PHE A 50 8.50 -5.79 -3.24
N GLN A 51 9.28 -6.71 -3.81
CA GLN A 51 10.43 -7.33 -3.15
C GLN A 51 11.44 -6.27 -2.70
N ASN A 52 11.74 -5.28 -3.55
CA ASN A 52 12.53 -4.12 -3.18
C ASN A 52 11.61 -3.00 -2.70
N ILE A 53 11.90 -2.42 -1.54
CA ILE A 53 11.13 -1.32 -0.96
C ILE A 53 11.08 -0.14 -1.94
N ARG A 54 9.87 0.32 -2.24
CA ARG A 54 9.61 1.47 -3.14
C ARG A 54 8.90 2.57 -2.37
N LEU A 55 9.64 3.31 -1.56
CA LEU A 55 9.15 4.49 -0.85
C LEU A 55 9.59 5.77 -1.57
N PHE A 56 8.83 6.84 -1.35
CA PHE A 56 9.28 8.19 -1.66
C PHE A 56 10.26 8.63 -0.57
N SER A 57 11.53 8.35 -0.76
CA SER A 57 12.58 8.45 0.25
C SER A 57 12.74 9.85 0.84
N GLN A 58 12.47 10.90 0.07
CA GLN A 58 12.57 12.29 0.50
C GLN A 58 11.29 12.84 1.16
N LEU A 59 10.17 12.14 1.02
CA LEU A 59 8.94 12.49 1.70
C LEU A 59 8.95 12.00 3.16
N SER A 60 8.13 12.63 4.00
CA SER A 60 7.90 12.16 5.36
C SER A 60 7.20 10.79 5.37
N VAL A 61 7.23 10.13 6.52
CA VAL A 61 6.48 8.88 6.76
C VAL A 61 4.98 9.13 6.56
N LEU A 62 4.46 10.23 7.09
CA LEU A 62 3.07 10.64 6.93
C LEU A 62 2.71 10.86 5.47
N ASP A 63 3.52 11.64 4.74
CA ASP A 63 3.25 11.95 3.33
C ASP A 63 3.31 10.71 2.45
N ASN A 64 4.20 9.75 2.75
CA ASN A 64 4.19 8.45 2.05
C ASN A 64 2.83 7.76 2.16
N VAL A 65 2.21 7.71 3.34
CA VAL A 65 0.88 7.11 3.51
C VAL A 65 -0.19 7.94 2.80
N LYS A 66 -0.12 9.27 2.89
CA LYS A 66 -1.06 10.18 2.20
C LYS A 66 -1.09 9.95 0.69
N THR A 67 0.05 9.61 0.05
CA THR A 67 0.05 9.28 -1.40
C THR A 67 -0.89 8.12 -1.74
N GLY A 68 -1.04 7.14 -0.84
CA GLY A 68 -1.99 6.04 -1.00
C GLY A 68 -3.45 6.48 -0.87
N LEU A 69 -3.73 7.40 0.06
CA LEU A 69 -5.07 7.94 0.30
C LEU A 69 -5.61 8.79 -0.86
N HIS A 70 -4.73 9.40 -1.67
CA HIS A 70 -5.15 10.18 -2.84
C HIS A 70 -5.97 9.37 -3.87
N ASN A 71 -5.82 8.05 -3.91
CA ASN A 71 -6.68 7.21 -4.74
C ASN A 71 -8.17 7.23 -4.33
N GLN A 72 -8.46 7.62 -3.08
CA GLN A 72 -9.82 7.62 -2.52
C GLN A 72 -10.46 9.01 -2.52
N ILE A 73 -9.66 10.07 -2.62
CA ILE A 73 -10.12 11.46 -2.47
C ILE A 73 -10.03 12.14 -3.83
N THR A 74 -11.19 12.49 -4.39
CA THR A 74 -11.26 13.27 -5.62
C THR A 74 -11.34 14.75 -5.28
N TYR A 75 -10.38 15.52 -5.76
CA TYR A 75 -10.43 16.98 -5.70
C TYR A 75 -11.04 17.51 -6.99
N SER A 76 -11.95 18.49 -6.88
CA SER A 76 -12.33 19.29 -8.03
C SER A 76 -11.17 20.25 -8.38
N PHE A 77 -10.99 20.53 -9.67
CA PHE A 77 -9.98 21.48 -10.13
C PHE A 77 -10.12 22.85 -9.42
N ALA A 78 -11.35 23.33 -9.22
CA ALA A 78 -11.64 24.58 -8.52
C ALA A 78 -11.27 24.51 -7.03
N GLU A 79 -11.52 23.39 -6.34
CA GLU A 79 -11.13 23.19 -4.94
C GLU A 79 -9.61 23.25 -4.75
N SER A 80 -8.85 22.65 -5.68
CA SER A 80 -7.38 22.64 -5.64
C SER A 80 -6.79 24.02 -5.93
N MET A 81 -7.40 24.78 -6.86
CA MET A 81 -6.88 26.09 -7.30
C MET A 81 -7.14 27.20 -6.29
N PHE A 82 -8.29 27.18 -5.60
CA PHE A 82 -8.71 28.25 -4.70
C PHE A 82 -8.53 27.94 -3.21
N HIS A 83 -7.96 26.79 -2.84
CA HIS A 83 -7.78 26.35 -1.45
C HIS A 83 -9.01 26.58 -0.58
N LEU A 84 -10.20 26.31 -1.12
CA LEU A 84 -11.49 26.53 -0.45
C LEU A 84 -11.56 25.74 0.87
N GLY A 85 -12.43 26.15 1.79
CA GLY A 85 -12.54 25.52 3.11
C GLY A 85 -12.75 23.99 3.09
N SER A 86 -13.37 23.46 2.00
CA SER A 86 -13.50 22.04 1.73
C SER A 86 -12.15 21.34 1.51
N TYR A 87 -11.18 22.01 0.87
CA TYR A 87 -9.82 21.50 0.66
C TYR A 87 -9.10 21.26 2.01
N ARG A 88 -9.10 22.26 2.90
CA ARG A 88 -8.48 22.13 4.23
C ARG A 88 -9.12 21.05 5.07
N LYS A 89 -10.44 20.85 4.98
CA LYS A 89 -11.15 19.78 5.67
C LYS A 89 -10.75 18.41 5.13
N LYS A 90 -10.62 18.27 3.80
CA LYS A 90 -10.16 17.01 3.16
C LYS A 90 -8.71 16.69 3.54
N GLU A 91 -7.81 17.68 3.55
CA GLU A 91 -6.43 17.51 3.99
C GLU A 91 -6.35 17.03 5.44
N LYS A 92 -7.08 17.68 6.35
CA LYS A 92 -7.13 17.27 7.75
C LYS A 92 -7.65 15.83 7.92
N GLN A 93 -8.69 15.45 7.16
CA GLN A 93 -9.20 14.08 7.16
C GLN A 93 -8.17 13.07 6.63
N MET A 94 -7.36 13.46 5.63
CA MET A 94 -6.26 12.62 5.15
C MET A 94 -5.18 12.45 6.21
N ASP A 95 -4.79 13.53 6.90
CA ASP A 95 -3.81 13.48 7.97
C ASP A 95 -4.28 12.54 9.11
N GLU A 96 -5.55 12.68 9.54
CA GLU A 96 -6.15 11.83 10.56
C GLU A 96 -6.15 10.34 10.15
N LYS A 97 -6.59 10.03 8.93
CA LYS A 97 -6.59 8.65 8.41
C LYS A 97 -5.16 8.09 8.25
N ALA A 98 -4.22 8.90 7.76
CA ALA A 98 -2.83 8.48 7.63
C ALA A 98 -2.22 8.19 9.01
N MET A 99 -2.48 9.04 10.01
CA MET A 99 -2.02 8.81 11.38
C MET A 99 -2.65 7.57 12.01
N GLU A 100 -3.93 7.28 11.75
CA GLU A 100 -4.55 6.03 12.21
C GLU A 100 -3.86 4.79 11.64
N LEU A 101 -3.52 4.80 10.34
CA LEU A 101 -2.76 3.72 9.73
C LEU A 101 -1.35 3.62 10.33
N LEU A 102 -0.66 4.74 10.52
CA LEU A 102 0.68 4.75 11.11
C LEU A 102 0.67 4.16 12.54
N ARG A 103 -0.36 4.42 13.35
CA ARG A 103 -0.51 3.82 14.69
C ARG A 103 -0.61 2.29 14.62
N VAL A 104 -1.34 1.73 13.64
CA VAL A 104 -1.45 0.27 13.45
C VAL A 104 -0.06 -0.37 13.24
N PHE A 105 0.86 0.37 12.60
CA PHE A 105 2.21 -0.09 12.29
C PHE A 105 3.28 0.40 13.29
N ASN A 106 2.89 1.07 14.39
CA ASN A 106 3.80 1.69 15.36
C ASN A 106 4.79 2.68 14.71
N LEU A 107 4.31 3.48 13.76
CA LEU A 107 5.09 4.47 13.00
C LEU A 107 4.67 5.92 13.29
N ASP A 108 3.66 6.15 14.11
CA ASP A 108 3.13 7.48 14.43
C ASP A 108 4.15 8.38 15.14
N GLY A 109 4.99 7.81 16.01
CA GLY A 109 6.08 8.54 16.69
C GLY A 109 7.19 9.03 15.77
N VAL A 110 7.22 8.60 14.50
CA VAL A 110 8.20 9.00 13.47
C VAL A 110 7.54 9.59 12.22
N ALA A 111 6.30 10.03 12.34
CA ALA A 111 5.47 10.50 11.22
C ALA A 111 6.14 11.61 10.38
N ASP A 112 6.87 12.52 11.03
CA ASP A 112 7.55 13.66 10.39
C ASP A 112 8.95 13.33 9.87
N TYR A 113 9.48 12.12 10.15
CA TYR A 113 10.80 11.72 9.70
C TYR A 113 10.77 11.42 8.20
N LYS A 114 11.86 11.71 7.49
CA LYS A 114 12.03 11.25 6.12
C LYS A 114 12.06 9.73 6.06
N ALA A 115 11.36 9.14 5.10
CA ALA A 115 11.31 7.69 4.94
C ALA A 115 12.71 7.07 4.76
N ALA A 116 13.64 7.77 4.13
CA ALA A 116 15.03 7.33 3.97
C ALA A 116 15.76 7.13 5.32
N ASN A 117 15.36 7.83 6.38
CA ASN A 117 16.03 7.79 7.68
C ASN A 117 15.51 6.67 8.59
N LEU A 118 14.51 5.91 8.14
CA LEU A 118 13.97 4.80 8.91
C LEU A 118 14.88 3.56 8.79
N PRO A 119 15.00 2.75 9.88
CA PRO A 119 15.52 1.39 9.79
C PRO A 119 14.73 0.56 8.77
N TYR A 120 15.39 -0.46 8.18
CA TYR A 120 14.81 -1.29 7.11
C TYR A 120 13.44 -1.88 7.49
N GLY A 121 13.30 -2.47 8.66
CA GLY A 121 12.03 -3.03 9.13
C GLY A 121 10.90 -2.00 9.20
N LYS A 122 11.19 -0.76 9.64
CA LYS A 122 10.21 0.33 9.65
C LYS A 122 9.88 0.82 8.23
N GLN A 123 10.86 0.85 7.31
CA GLN A 123 10.59 1.15 5.90
C GLN A 123 9.63 0.11 5.29
N ARG A 124 9.81 -1.18 5.60
CA ARG A 124 8.93 -2.25 5.13
C ARG A 124 7.51 -2.11 5.67
N LYS A 125 7.37 -1.81 6.97
CA LYS A 125 6.07 -1.49 7.58
C LYS A 125 5.40 -0.28 6.91
N LEU A 126 6.16 0.77 6.62
CA LEU A 126 5.65 1.96 5.92
C LEU A 126 5.17 1.64 4.51
N GLU A 127 5.88 0.79 3.76
CA GLU A 127 5.46 0.36 2.43
C GLU A 127 4.11 -0.36 2.48
N ILE A 128 3.91 -1.25 3.46
CA ILE A 128 2.64 -1.95 3.65
C ILE A 128 1.53 -0.97 4.07
N ALA A 129 1.81 -0.05 5.01
CA ALA A 129 0.86 0.98 5.42
C ALA A 129 0.39 1.85 4.25
N ARG A 130 1.32 2.25 3.36
CA ARG A 130 0.99 2.99 2.14
C ARG A 130 0.14 2.18 1.16
N ALA A 131 0.44 0.89 0.99
CA ALA A 131 -0.37 0.01 0.15
C ALA A 131 -1.79 -0.16 0.73
N LEU A 132 -1.91 -0.31 2.06
CA LEU A 132 -3.19 -0.40 2.76
C LEU A 132 -4.00 0.91 2.67
N ALA A 133 -3.33 2.06 2.62
CA ALA A 133 -3.97 3.36 2.46
C ALA A 133 -4.79 3.49 1.15
N THR A 134 -4.52 2.66 0.14
CA THR A 134 -5.36 2.60 -1.07
C THR A 134 -6.71 1.93 -0.84
N ASN A 135 -6.98 1.43 0.37
CA ASN A 135 -8.18 0.67 0.77
C ASN A 135 -8.40 -0.56 -0.13
N PRO A 136 -7.44 -1.47 -0.22
CA PRO A 136 -7.52 -2.59 -1.13
C PRO A 136 -8.46 -3.68 -0.61
N LYS A 137 -9.14 -4.37 -1.54
CA LYS A 137 -9.86 -5.62 -1.28
C LYS A 137 -8.93 -6.83 -1.25
N LEU A 138 -7.79 -6.71 -1.95
CA LEU A 138 -6.74 -7.73 -2.01
C LEU A 138 -5.38 -7.06 -1.89
N LEU A 139 -4.68 -7.36 -0.80
CA LEU A 139 -3.30 -6.92 -0.58
C LEU A 139 -2.33 -8.08 -0.83
N LEU A 140 -1.47 -7.92 -1.83
CA LEU A 140 -0.44 -8.89 -2.22
C LEU A 140 0.90 -8.50 -1.58
N LEU A 141 1.42 -9.36 -0.72
CA LEU A 141 2.70 -9.16 -0.04
C LEU A 141 3.73 -10.14 -0.63
N ASP A 142 4.74 -9.59 -1.30
CA ASP A 142 5.83 -10.37 -1.92
C ASP A 142 7.02 -10.41 -0.96
N GLU A 143 7.23 -11.55 -0.31
CA GLU A 143 8.28 -11.79 0.67
C GLU A 143 8.40 -10.64 1.72
N PRO A 144 7.33 -10.34 2.49
CA PRO A 144 7.27 -9.13 3.30
C PRO A 144 8.34 -9.06 4.41
N ALA A 145 8.84 -10.20 4.86
CA ALA A 145 9.87 -10.30 5.91
C ALA A 145 11.29 -10.48 5.37
N ALA A 146 11.50 -10.46 4.04
CA ALA A 146 12.84 -10.64 3.47
C ALA A 146 13.81 -9.56 3.96
N GLY A 147 14.98 -9.99 4.47
CA GLY A 147 16.02 -9.09 4.99
C GLY A 147 15.76 -8.51 6.39
N MET A 148 14.69 -8.94 7.07
CA MET A 148 14.40 -8.57 8.45
C MET A 148 15.04 -9.58 9.44
N ASN A 149 15.37 -9.11 10.65
CA ASN A 149 15.77 -9.99 11.73
C ASN A 149 14.56 -10.76 12.31
N PRO A 150 14.78 -11.81 13.14
CA PRO A 150 13.67 -12.62 13.66
C PRO A 150 12.63 -11.81 14.45
N ASN A 151 13.06 -10.87 15.29
CA ASN A 151 12.14 -10.06 16.10
C ASN A 151 11.30 -9.11 15.22
N GLU A 152 11.93 -8.47 14.22
CA GLU A 152 11.22 -7.62 13.25
C GLU A 152 10.22 -8.44 12.42
N THR A 153 10.59 -9.68 12.07
CA THR A 153 9.71 -10.61 11.33
C THR A 153 8.47 -10.94 12.15
N GLU A 154 8.65 -11.31 13.42
CA GLU A 154 7.53 -11.64 14.34
C GLU A 154 6.60 -10.43 14.50
N GLU A 155 7.16 -9.25 14.80
CA GLU A 155 6.38 -8.01 14.92
C GLU A 155 5.63 -7.65 13.64
N LEU A 156 6.23 -7.89 12.47
CA LEU A 156 5.57 -7.68 11.19
C LEU A 156 4.41 -8.66 10.98
N MET A 157 4.60 -9.94 11.31
CA MET A 157 3.56 -10.96 11.16
C MET A 157 2.37 -10.68 12.07
N GLU A 158 2.60 -10.28 13.32
CA GLU A 158 1.54 -9.82 14.23
C GLU A 158 0.78 -8.62 13.64
N THR A 159 1.52 -7.64 13.11
CA THR A 159 0.92 -6.46 12.48
C THR A 159 0.05 -6.84 11.27
N ILE A 160 0.51 -7.78 10.42
CA ILE A 160 -0.27 -8.28 9.28
C ILE A 160 -1.55 -8.97 9.76
N GLU A 161 -1.50 -9.71 10.85
CA GLU A 161 -2.68 -10.36 11.42
C GLU A 161 -3.70 -9.35 11.97
N ILE A 162 -3.23 -8.29 12.64
CA ILE A 162 -4.08 -7.18 13.08
C ILE A 162 -4.74 -6.51 11.87
N VAL A 163 -3.98 -6.22 10.83
CA VAL A 163 -4.49 -5.63 9.58
C VAL A 163 -5.55 -6.52 8.96
N ARG A 164 -5.31 -7.82 8.86
CA ARG A 164 -6.27 -8.79 8.31
C ARG A 164 -7.58 -8.83 9.12
N LYS A 165 -7.51 -8.76 10.45
CA LYS A 165 -8.70 -8.75 11.31
C LYS A 165 -9.49 -7.44 11.25
N ARG A 166 -8.80 -6.31 11.01
CA ARG A 166 -9.41 -4.97 11.05
C ARG A 166 -9.95 -4.51 9.68
N PHE A 167 -9.33 -4.93 8.60
CA PHE A 167 -9.59 -4.43 7.24
C PHE A 167 -9.99 -5.54 6.23
N GLY A 168 -9.92 -6.83 6.61
CA GLY A 168 -10.09 -7.98 5.72
C GLY A 168 -11.44 -8.69 5.80
#